data_c1207ec3a28e0e5cc85b53b384e90a77
#
_entry.id   c1207ec3a28e0e5cc85b53b384e90a77
#
_cell.length_a   1.000
_cell.length_b   1.000
_cell.length_c   1.000
_cell.angle_alpha   90.00
_cell.angle_beta   90.00
_cell.angle_gamma   90.00
#
_symmetry.space_group_name_H-M   'P 1'
#
loop_
_entity.id
_entity.type
_entity.pdbx_description
1 polymer ?
#
loop_
_entity_poly.entity_id
_entity_poly.type
_entity_poly.pdbx_seq_one_letter_code
_entity_poly.pdbx_strand_id
1 'polypeptide(L)'
;MNGEIVKIAITRNHDDIGEFTDIHFYQESDRLKLNYVVKRGITIKTTAKEGTEQRRVPDVSVIDRTLWRGKRKAYAALESPIQLAVEVVSTNWEDDYVDKLDEYERLGIDEYWIIDYLAIGKREYLGNPKIPTVFVFWLNAEGKYQRTQFRENEQIVSPTFPELVLTAAQVLSG
;
A
#
# COMPACT_ATOMS: atom_id res chain seq x y z
N MET A 1 -26.71 -12.38 15.96
CA MET A 1 -25.23 -12.24 15.98
C MET A 1 -24.91 -10.77 15.87
N ASN A 2 -24.43 -10.17 16.96
CA ASN A 2 -24.07 -8.76 16.98
C ASN A 2 -22.69 -8.62 16.35
N GLY A 3 -22.66 -8.13 15.10
CA GLY A 3 -21.40 -7.73 14.46
C GLY A 3 -20.89 -6.47 15.15
N GLU A 4 -19.99 -6.60 16.13
CA GLU A 4 -19.23 -5.48 16.63
C GLU A 4 -18.36 -4.93 15.49
N ILE A 5 -18.70 -3.72 15.05
CA ILE A 5 -17.79 -2.93 14.22
C ILE A 5 -16.65 -2.51 15.14
N VAL A 6 -15.55 -3.26 15.13
CA VAL A 6 -14.31 -2.81 15.75
C VAL A 6 -13.80 -1.61 14.95
N LYS A 7 -14.12 -0.40 15.41
CA LYS A 7 -13.46 0.81 14.94
C LYS A 7 -11.99 0.72 15.39
N ILE A 8 -11.11 0.29 14.50
CA ILE A 8 -9.66 0.43 14.70
C ILE A 8 -9.40 1.93 14.73
N ALA A 9 -8.97 2.44 15.89
CA ALA A 9 -8.62 3.85 16.00
C ALA A 9 -7.33 4.10 15.18
N ILE A 10 -7.49 4.71 14.02
CA ILE A 10 -6.36 5.21 13.23
C ILE A 10 -5.69 6.32 14.06
N THR A 11 -4.42 6.17 14.38
CA THR A 11 -3.66 7.20 15.09
C THR A 11 -3.34 8.36 14.15
N ARG A 12 -3.08 9.56 14.70
CA ARG A 12 -2.65 10.71 13.90
C ARG A 12 -1.39 10.39 13.08
N ASN A 13 -0.39 9.71 13.68
CA ASN A 13 0.81 9.28 12.96
C ASN A 13 0.52 8.39 11.76
N HIS A 14 -0.43 7.48 11.88
CA HIS A 14 -0.85 6.63 10.76
C HIS A 14 -1.37 7.48 9.60
N ASP A 15 -2.23 8.46 9.91
CA ASP A 15 -2.80 9.36 8.91
C ASP A 15 -1.74 10.29 8.31
N ASP A 16 -0.85 10.85 9.13
CA ASP A 16 0.26 11.71 8.70
C ASP A 16 1.21 10.98 7.73
N ILE A 17 1.56 9.71 8.01
CA ILE A 17 2.39 8.88 7.12
C ILE A 17 1.67 8.61 5.78
N GLY A 18 0.37 8.33 5.83
CA GLY A 18 -0.44 8.17 4.62
C GLY A 18 -0.48 9.45 3.78
N GLU A 19 -0.70 10.60 4.41
CA GLU A 19 -0.71 11.90 3.73
C GLU A 19 0.67 12.27 3.16
N PHE A 20 1.73 12.09 3.92
CA PHE A 20 3.10 12.30 3.46
C PHE A 20 3.40 11.48 2.20
N THR A 21 3.04 10.20 2.21
CA THR A 21 3.26 9.29 1.08
C THR A 21 2.43 9.71 -0.14
N ASP A 22 1.16 10.06 0.05
CA ASP A 22 0.25 10.56 -1.00
C ASP A 22 0.82 11.80 -1.70
N ILE A 23 1.26 12.79 -0.92
CA ILE A 23 1.84 14.04 -1.44
C ILE A 23 3.09 13.76 -2.28
N HIS A 24 4.01 12.93 -1.80
CA HIS A 24 5.25 12.64 -2.50
C HIS A 24 5.01 11.85 -3.79
N PHE A 25 4.10 10.89 -3.77
CA PHE A 25 3.73 10.16 -4.98
C PHE A 25 3.03 11.06 -6.01
N TYR A 26 2.16 11.97 -5.55
CA TYR A 26 1.55 12.96 -6.43
C TYR A 26 2.60 13.86 -7.08
N GLN A 27 3.51 14.42 -6.27
CA GLN A 27 4.58 15.30 -6.77
C GLN A 27 5.48 14.58 -7.78
N GLU A 28 5.85 13.32 -7.50
CA GLU A 28 6.71 12.54 -8.38
C GLU A 28 5.99 12.17 -9.69
N SER A 29 4.71 11.78 -9.60
CA SER A 29 3.87 11.53 -10.76
C SER A 29 3.75 12.77 -11.66
N ASP A 30 3.58 13.96 -11.05
CA ASP A 30 3.51 15.22 -11.80
C ASP A 30 4.87 15.62 -12.38
N ARG A 31 5.96 15.48 -11.62
CA ARG A 31 7.32 15.78 -12.05
C ARG A 31 7.72 14.99 -13.29
N LEU A 32 7.44 13.69 -13.28
CA LEU A 32 7.77 12.75 -14.37
C LEU A 32 6.71 12.70 -15.47
N LYS A 33 5.60 13.44 -15.32
CA LYS A 33 4.44 13.42 -16.24
C LYS A 33 3.87 12.03 -16.49
N LEU A 34 3.84 11.22 -15.41
CA LEU A 34 3.29 9.86 -15.48
C LEU A 34 1.77 9.88 -15.64
N ASN A 35 1.23 8.86 -16.30
CA ASN A 35 -0.21 8.71 -16.50
C ASN A 35 -0.92 8.15 -15.26
N TYR A 36 -0.62 8.69 -14.08
CA TYR A 36 -1.21 8.24 -12.82
C TYR A 36 -2.06 9.32 -12.15
N VAL A 37 -3.00 8.88 -11.33
CA VAL A 37 -3.63 9.67 -10.28
C VAL A 37 -3.31 9.02 -8.94
N VAL A 38 -3.05 9.84 -7.93
CA VAL A 38 -2.80 9.39 -6.56
C VAL A 38 -4.02 9.76 -5.71
N LYS A 39 -4.53 8.81 -4.93
CA LYS A 39 -5.77 8.95 -4.17
C LYS A 39 -5.70 8.24 -2.83
N ARG A 40 -6.40 8.79 -1.86
CA ARG A 40 -6.72 8.13 -0.59
C ARG A 40 -8.20 7.75 -0.55
N GLY A 41 -8.55 6.73 0.23
CA GLY A 41 -9.94 6.36 0.46
C GLY A 41 -10.65 5.69 -0.73
N ILE A 42 -9.91 5.13 -1.68
CA ILE A 42 -10.48 4.42 -2.82
C ILE A 42 -10.72 2.96 -2.46
N THR A 43 -11.93 2.48 -2.69
CA THR A 43 -12.28 1.07 -2.50
C THR A 43 -11.87 0.26 -3.73
N ILE A 44 -11.15 -0.82 -3.50
CA ILE A 44 -10.84 -1.84 -4.50
C ILE A 44 -11.52 -3.15 -4.11
N LYS A 45 -12.00 -3.87 -5.12
CA LYS A 45 -12.60 -5.18 -4.96
C LYS A 45 -11.51 -6.23 -5.09
N THR A 46 -11.41 -7.09 -4.09
CA THR A 46 -10.46 -8.21 -4.04
C THR A 46 -11.20 -9.50 -3.79
N THR A 47 -10.49 -10.61 -3.73
CA THR A 47 -11.06 -11.92 -3.42
C THR A 47 -10.17 -12.58 -2.36
N ALA A 48 -10.75 -12.98 -1.24
CA ALA A 48 -10.06 -13.73 -0.22
C ALA A 48 -9.64 -15.13 -0.75
N LYS A 49 -8.75 -15.78 -0.03
CA LYS A 49 -8.18 -17.10 -0.43
C LYS A 49 -9.26 -18.16 -0.65
N GLU A 50 -10.32 -18.14 0.13
CA GLU A 50 -11.47 -19.03 0.02
C GLU A 50 -12.46 -18.65 -1.09
N GLY A 51 -12.20 -17.59 -1.87
CA GLY A 51 -13.03 -17.14 -2.97
C GLY A 51 -14.10 -16.11 -2.61
N THR A 52 -14.16 -15.68 -1.34
CA THR A 52 -15.11 -14.63 -0.90
C THR A 52 -14.70 -13.25 -1.41
N GLU A 53 -15.66 -12.50 -1.94
CA GLU A 53 -15.45 -11.10 -2.32
C GLU A 53 -15.08 -10.25 -1.10
N GLN A 54 -14.04 -9.45 -1.24
CA GLN A 54 -13.59 -8.49 -0.24
C GLN A 54 -13.56 -7.07 -0.81
N ARG A 55 -13.61 -6.10 0.08
CA ARG A 55 -13.46 -4.67 -0.25
C ARG A 55 -12.34 -4.11 0.59
N ARG A 56 -11.29 -3.66 -0.06
CA ARG A 56 -10.12 -3.06 0.58
C ARG A 56 -10.05 -1.58 0.25
N VAL A 57 -9.55 -0.81 1.21
CA VAL A 57 -9.34 0.64 1.06
C VAL A 57 -7.90 0.91 1.46
N PRO A 58 -6.95 0.86 0.51
CA PRO A 58 -5.56 1.19 0.80
C PRO A 58 -5.43 2.62 1.34
N ASP A 59 -4.45 2.86 2.21
CA ASP A 59 -4.17 4.20 2.73
C ASP A 59 -3.75 5.16 1.62
N VAL A 60 -3.01 4.66 0.61
CA VAL A 60 -2.71 5.39 -0.63
C VAL A 60 -2.87 4.45 -1.83
N SER A 61 -3.45 4.96 -2.90
CA SER A 61 -3.63 4.24 -4.17
C SER A 61 -3.07 5.04 -5.33
N VAL A 62 -2.21 4.42 -6.14
CA VAL A 62 -1.74 4.97 -7.42
C VAL A 62 -2.47 4.23 -8.53
N ILE A 63 -3.21 4.96 -9.35
CA ILE A 63 -4.15 4.39 -10.32
C ILE A 63 -3.82 4.93 -11.71
N ASP A 64 -3.85 4.07 -12.73
CA ASP A 64 -3.75 4.53 -14.11
C ASP A 64 -4.85 5.57 -14.39
N ARG A 65 -4.46 6.72 -14.94
CA ARG A 65 -5.37 7.85 -15.17
C ARG A 65 -6.45 7.52 -16.20
N THR A 66 -6.15 6.68 -17.17
CA THR A 66 -7.10 6.23 -18.19
C THR A 66 -8.17 5.34 -17.57
N LEU A 67 -7.76 4.39 -16.73
CA LEU A 67 -8.68 3.56 -15.94
C LEU A 67 -9.57 4.42 -15.05
N TRP A 68 -8.97 5.37 -14.32
CA TRP A 68 -9.70 6.27 -13.41
C TRP A 68 -10.75 7.10 -14.13
N ARG A 69 -10.39 7.70 -15.28
CA ARG A 69 -11.29 8.53 -16.07
C ARG A 69 -12.40 7.73 -16.74
N GLY A 70 -12.12 6.52 -17.17
CA GLY A 70 -13.09 5.64 -17.82
C GLY A 70 -14.29 5.25 -16.94
N LYS A 71 -14.13 5.30 -15.62
CA LYS A 71 -15.15 4.90 -14.64
C LYS A 71 -15.68 6.06 -13.78
N ARG A 72 -15.62 7.30 -14.23
CA ARG A 72 -15.97 8.50 -13.45
C ARG A 72 -17.37 8.51 -12.81
N LYS A 73 -18.33 7.79 -13.40
CA LYS A 73 -19.71 7.69 -12.89
C LYS A 73 -19.94 6.46 -12.00
N ALA A 74 -18.93 5.65 -11.75
CA ALA A 74 -19.07 4.45 -10.94
C ALA A 74 -18.89 4.79 -9.45
N TYR A 75 -19.92 4.55 -8.66
CA TYR A 75 -19.84 4.57 -7.19
C TYR A 75 -19.33 3.23 -6.61
N ALA A 76 -19.11 2.23 -7.48
CA ALA A 76 -18.67 0.91 -7.08
C ALA A 76 -17.15 0.87 -6.88
N ALA A 77 -16.70 -0.10 -6.11
CA ALA A 77 -15.28 -0.42 -5.96
C ALA A 77 -14.61 -0.67 -7.32
N LEU A 78 -13.33 -0.32 -7.44
CA LEU A 78 -12.54 -0.66 -8.62
C LEU A 78 -12.34 -2.18 -8.67
N GLU A 79 -12.63 -2.77 -9.83
CA GLU A 79 -12.49 -4.22 -10.06
C GLU A 79 -11.20 -4.57 -10.79
N SER A 80 -10.56 -3.58 -11.42
CA SER A 80 -9.28 -3.73 -12.09
C SER A 80 -8.13 -3.46 -11.13
N PRO A 81 -6.97 -4.11 -11.30
CA PRO A 81 -5.80 -3.82 -10.46
C PRO A 81 -5.37 -2.36 -10.61
N ILE A 82 -4.96 -1.77 -9.50
CA ILE A 82 -4.30 -0.46 -9.47
C ILE A 82 -2.79 -0.64 -9.63
N GLN A 83 -2.07 0.43 -9.91
CA GLN A 83 -0.63 0.40 -10.13
C GLN A 83 0.16 0.14 -8.84
N LEU A 84 -0.21 0.82 -7.76
CA LEU A 84 0.45 0.71 -6.47
C LEU A 84 -0.55 0.91 -5.33
N ALA A 85 -0.48 0.04 -4.32
CA ALA A 85 -1.21 0.18 -3.07
C ALA A 85 -0.24 0.37 -1.90
N VAL A 86 -0.60 1.23 -0.95
CA VAL A 86 0.13 1.43 0.31
C VAL A 86 -0.77 1.15 1.47
N GLU A 87 -0.27 0.36 2.42
CA GLU A 87 -0.88 0.14 3.73
C GLU A 87 0.09 0.59 4.82
N VAL A 88 -0.38 1.47 5.68
CA VAL A 88 0.33 1.87 6.89
C VAL A 88 -0.13 0.94 8.01
N VAL A 89 0.79 0.20 8.61
CA VAL A 89 0.44 -0.86 9.55
C VAL A 89 -0.21 -0.29 10.80
N SER A 90 -1.33 -0.89 11.18
CA SER A 90 -2.05 -0.64 12.42
C SER A 90 -1.99 -1.85 13.35
N THR A 91 -2.75 -1.85 14.43
CA THR A 91 -2.78 -2.95 15.41
C THR A 91 -3.16 -4.30 14.82
N ASN A 92 -3.88 -4.32 13.69
CA ASN A 92 -4.23 -5.54 12.94
C ASN A 92 -3.21 -5.83 11.83
N TRP A 93 -1.93 -5.89 12.19
CA TRP A 93 -0.80 -6.06 11.25
C TRP A 93 -0.89 -7.34 10.39
N GLU A 94 -1.53 -8.40 10.87
CA GLU A 94 -1.68 -9.66 10.14
C GLU A 94 -2.47 -9.46 8.84
N ASP A 95 -3.48 -8.60 8.85
CA ASP A 95 -4.26 -8.26 7.66
C ASP A 95 -3.36 -7.70 6.54
N ASP A 96 -2.44 -6.79 6.88
CA ASP A 96 -1.54 -6.16 5.90
C ASP A 96 -0.46 -7.13 5.38
N TYR A 97 0.13 -7.94 6.26
CA TYR A 97 1.24 -8.84 5.93
C TYR A 97 0.82 -10.17 5.32
N VAL A 98 -0.42 -10.60 5.50
CA VAL A 98 -0.90 -11.92 5.08
C VAL A 98 -2.08 -11.80 4.11
N ASP A 99 -3.21 -11.28 4.56
CA ASP A 99 -4.45 -11.32 3.78
C ASP A 99 -4.41 -10.36 2.59
N LYS A 100 -4.11 -9.09 2.81
CA LYS A 100 -4.00 -8.10 1.73
C LYS A 100 -2.85 -8.41 0.78
N LEU A 101 -1.71 -8.90 1.30
CA LEU A 101 -0.58 -9.29 0.48
C LEU A 101 -0.98 -10.35 -0.55
N ASP A 102 -1.68 -11.41 -0.11
CA ASP A 102 -2.17 -12.48 -0.98
C ASP A 102 -3.27 -11.99 -1.94
N GLU A 103 -4.21 -11.19 -1.44
CA GLU A 103 -5.29 -10.64 -2.26
C GLU A 103 -4.79 -9.70 -3.36
N TYR A 104 -3.82 -8.83 -3.03
CA TYR A 104 -3.25 -7.86 -3.97
C TYR A 104 -2.37 -8.55 -5.02
N GLU A 105 -1.60 -9.57 -4.63
CA GLU A 105 -0.85 -10.41 -5.57
C GLU A 105 -1.79 -11.07 -6.58
N ARG A 106 -2.86 -11.70 -6.10
CA ARG A 106 -3.82 -12.40 -6.97
C ARG A 106 -4.62 -11.45 -7.85
N LEU A 107 -4.94 -10.25 -7.37
CA LEU A 107 -5.59 -9.22 -8.19
C LEU A 107 -4.67 -8.69 -9.27
N GLY A 108 -3.35 -8.76 -9.08
CA GLY A 108 -2.34 -8.26 -10.02
C GLY A 108 -1.99 -6.79 -9.81
N ILE A 109 -2.00 -6.31 -8.56
CA ILE A 109 -1.47 -4.97 -8.23
C ILE A 109 0.05 -5.02 -8.40
N ASP A 110 0.59 -4.20 -9.31
CA ASP A 110 2.00 -4.27 -9.70
C ASP A 110 2.97 -4.02 -8.54
N GLU A 111 2.65 -3.09 -7.67
CA GLU A 111 3.48 -2.73 -6.53
C GLU A 111 2.66 -2.57 -5.25
N TYR A 112 3.15 -3.10 -4.13
CA TYR A 112 2.50 -3.02 -2.82
C TYR A 112 3.51 -2.61 -1.75
N TRP A 113 3.20 -1.56 -0.97
CA TRP A 113 4.01 -1.11 0.15
C TRP A 113 3.35 -1.43 1.48
N ILE A 114 4.14 -1.95 2.41
CA ILE A 114 3.79 -2.07 3.82
C ILE A 114 4.70 -1.13 4.62
N ILE A 115 4.12 -0.14 5.28
CA ILE A 115 4.86 0.82 6.11
C ILE A 115 4.63 0.47 7.59
N ASP A 116 5.56 -0.25 8.19
CA ASP A 116 5.49 -0.68 9.59
C ASP A 116 6.33 0.25 10.49
N TYR A 117 5.78 1.42 10.77
CA TYR A 117 6.42 2.45 11.58
C TYR A 117 6.47 2.13 13.07
N LEU A 118 5.61 1.22 13.55
CA LEU A 118 5.57 0.76 14.94
C LEU A 118 6.40 -0.49 15.19
N ALA A 119 6.94 -1.11 14.14
CA ALA A 119 7.65 -2.38 14.20
C ALA A 119 6.85 -3.48 14.92
N ILE A 120 5.54 -3.59 14.62
CA ILE A 120 4.65 -4.55 15.29
C ILE A 120 4.51 -5.88 14.57
N GLY A 121 4.88 -5.99 13.32
CA GLY A 121 4.93 -7.25 12.59
C GLY A 121 5.80 -8.33 13.24
N LYS A 122 5.87 -9.49 12.65
CA LYS A 122 6.69 -10.60 13.16
C LYS A 122 8.19 -10.28 13.14
N ARG A 123 8.93 -10.84 14.10
CA ARG A 123 10.41 -10.78 14.12
C ARG A 123 11.06 -11.34 12.86
N GLU A 124 10.42 -12.32 12.25
CA GLU A 124 10.85 -12.92 10.98
C GLU A 124 10.97 -11.87 9.86
N TYR A 125 10.12 -10.84 9.87
CA TYR A 125 10.17 -9.74 8.91
C TYR A 125 11.03 -8.56 9.40
N LEU A 126 10.94 -8.25 10.68
CA LEU A 126 11.44 -7.00 11.26
C LEU A 126 12.78 -7.13 11.96
N GLY A 127 13.27 -8.36 12.20
CA GLY A 127 14.52 -8.61 12.89
C GLY A 127 14.38 -8.72 14.42
N ASN A 128 15.55 -8.84 15.10
CA ASN A 128 15.64 -8.92 16.55
C ASN A 128 16.86 -8.11 17.04
N PRO A 129 16.69 -6.90 17.62
CA PRO A 129 15.38 -6.26 17.89
C PRO A 129 14.60 -5.93 16.63
N LYS A 130 13.28 -5.77 16.75
CA LYS A 130 12.42 -5.32 15.67
C LYS A 130 12.74 -3.87 15.31
N ILE A 131 12.84 -3.58 14.03
CA ILE A 131 13.16 -2.25 13.52
C ILE A 131 12.02 -1.79 12.60
N PRO A 132 11.53 -0.53 12.73
CA PRO A 132 10.60 0.05 11.78
C PRO A 132 11.10 -0.10 10.34
N THR A 133 10.24 -0.57 9.44
CA THR A 133 10.63 -0.99 8.10
C THR A 133 9.57 -0.61 7.07
N VAL A 134 10.02 -0.20 5.89
CA VAL A 134 9.20 -0.09 4.70
C VAL A 134 9.48 -1.30 3.82
N PHE A 135 8.45 -2.09 3.54
CA PHE A 135 8.53 -3.19 2.59
C PHE A 135 7.95 -2.75 1.25
N VAL A 136 8.65 -3.10 0.17
CA VAL A 136 8.17 -2.90 -1.19
C VAL A 136 8.10 -4.26 -1.87
N PHE A 137 6.90 -4.61 -2.30
CA PHE A 137 6.62 -5.82 -3.07
C PHE A 137 6.30 -5.40 -4.51
N TRP A 138 6.81 -6.12 -5.49
CA TRP A 138 6.46 -5.94 -6.90
C TRP A 138 6.27 -7.26 -7.60
N LEU A 139 5.34 -7.30 -8.56
CA LEU A 139 5.08 -8.49 -9.35
C LEU A 139 6.23 -8.78 -10.30
N ASN A 140 6.70 -10.03 -10.30
CA ASN A 140 7.59 -10.55 -11.31
C ASN A 140 6.82 -11.03 -12.56
N ALA A 141 7.55 -11.56 -13.54
CA ALA A 141 6.97 -12.05 -14.79
C ALA A 141 5.96 -13.20 -14.60
N GLU A 142 6.08 -13.96 -13.51
CA GLU A 142 5.19 -15.05 -13.13
C GLU A 142 3.97 -14.57 -12.32
N GLY A 143 3.82 -13.27 -12.09
CA GLY A 143 2.74 -12.70 -11.29
C GLY A 143 2.87 -12.97 -9.80
N LYS A 144 4.10 -13.10 -9.30
CA LYS A 144 4.43 -13.31 -7.89
C LYS A 144 5.21 -12.14 -7.32
N TYR A 145 4.86 -11.73 -6.10
CA TYR A 145 5.55 -10.65 -5.43
C TYR A 145 6.99 -11.02 -5.08
N GLN A 146 7.90 -10.15 -5.47
CA GLN A 146 9.28 -10.07 -4.97
C GLN A 146 9.31 -9.01 -3.89
N ARG A 147 10.08 -9.23 -2.83
CA ARG A 147 10.15 -8.32 -1.68
C ARG A 147 11.52 -7.67 -1.56
N THR A 148 11.56 -6.36 -1.36
CA THR A 148 12.68 -5.63 -0.77
C THR A 148 12.22 -4.94 0.51
N GLN A 149 13.18 -4.53 1.34
CA GLN A 149 12.93 -3.84 2.59
C GLN A 149 13.93 -2.71 2.77
N PHE A 150 13.47 -1.62 3.39
CA PHE A 150 14.27 -0.43 3.61
C PHE A 150 14.10 0.06 5.05
N ARG A 151 15.19 0.45 5.67
CA ARG A 151 15.25 0.85 7.09
C ARG A 151 16.11 2.10 7.22
N GLU A 152 15.88 2.86 8.28
CA GLU A 152 16.70 4.01 8.62
C GLU A 152 16.89 4.96 7.42
N ASN A 153 18.12 5.28 7.07
CA ASN A 153 18.43 6.20 5.96
C ASN A 153 18.57 5.51 4.60
N GLU A 154 18.17 4.25 4.48
CA GLU A 154 18.19 3.55 3.19
C GLU A 154 17.18 4.21 2.24
N GLN A 155 17.63 4.47 1.01
CA GLN A 155 16.76 5.00 -0.01
C GLN A 155 15.83 3.94 -0.55
N ILE A 156 14.53 4.26 -0.56
CA ILE A 156 13.51 3.36 -1.09
C ILE A 156 13.63 3.28 -2.61
N VAL A 157 13.56 2.09 -3.14
CA VAL A 157 13.47 1.82 -4.58
C VAL A 157 12.06 1.40 -4.92
N SER A 158 11.40 2.17 -5.80
CA SER A 158 10.04 1.90 -6.27
C SER A 158 10.05 1.66 -7.78
N PRO A 159 9.60 0.48 -8.26
CA PRO A 159 9.44 0.26 -9.70
C PRO A 159 8.46 1.22 -10.37
N THR A 160 7.40 1.62 -9.67
CA THR A 160 6.41 2.60 -10.18
C THR A 160 7.01 4.00 -10.29
N PHE A 161 7.88 4.37 -9.35
CA PHE A 161 8.54 5.68 -9.29
C PHE A 161 10.07 5.52 -9.25
N PRO A 162 10.71 5.17 -10.37
CA PRO A 162 12.11 4.78 -10.39
C PRO A 162 13.09 5.89 -10.02
N GLU A 163 12.67 7.16 -10.08
CA GLU A 163 13.47 8.32 -9.69
C GLU A 163 13.06 8.92 -8.34
N LEU A 164 12.21 8.23 -7.59
CA LEU A 164 11.76 8.69 -6.27
C LEU A 164 12.94 8.80 -5.31
N VAL A 165 13.10 9.98 -4.69
CA VAL A 165 14.15 10.23 -3.70
C VAL A 165 13.52 10.36 -2.32
N LEU A 166 13.30 9.21 -1.67
CA LEU A 166 12.81 9.10 -0.29
C LEU A 166 13.60 8.03 0.47
N THR A 167 13.97 8.35 1.70
CA THR A 167 14.50 7.36 2.64
C THR A 167 13.39 6.70 3.45
N ALA A 168 13.67 5.49 3.98
CA ALA A 168 12.74 4.83 4.87
C ALA A 168 12.44 5.69 6.10
N ALA A 169 13.44 6.36 6.70
CA ALA A 169 13.25 7.25 7.84
C ALA A 169 12.28 8.39 7.56
N GLN A 170 12.34 8.99 6.36
CA GLN A 170 11.40 10.04 5.96
C GLN A 170 9.97 9.54 5.89
N VAL A 171 9.75 8.38 5.27
CA VAL A 171 8.41 7.79 5.14
C VAL A 171 7.87 7.33 6.49
N LEU A 172 8.71 6.72 7.34
CA LEU A 172 8.31 6.19 8.65
C LEU A 172 7.97 7.27 9.67
N SER A 173 8.42 8.50 9.45
CA SER A 173 8.13 9.65 10.34
C SER A 173 6.99 10.54 9.86
N GLY A 174 6.59 10.45 8.60
CA GLY A 174 5.47 11.22 8.04
C GLY A 174 5.80 12.66 7.71
#